data_e7b04083975426502d32d9550b901cd6
#
_entry.id   e7b04083975426502d32d9550b901cd6
#
_cell.length_a   1.000
_cell.length_b   1.000
_cell.length_c   1.000
_cell.angle_alpha   90.00
_cell.angle_beta   90.00
_cell.angle_gamma   90.00
#
_symmetry.space_group_name_H-M   'P 1'
#
loop_
_entity.id
_entity.type
_entity.pdbx_description
1 polymer ?
#
loop_
_entity_poly.entity_id
_entity_poly.type
_entity_poly.pdbx_seq_one_letter_code
_entity_poly.pdbx_strand_id
1 'polypeptide(L)'
;MSYTSVFHCLGWAVVLLAALMILPALTAMLDGNTALAWTFAASAVLSGFFGVGFAMATTLEPGEFGKRESFMFMVLIWLVLALFSAVPLHFSGFSGHPIDAFFEAISGLTTTGATVFEELDGMPPAILLWRALLQWGGGLLSIVLAVSLVSHLGIGGMEAFQSALPRGEGASLPARILQTAQDLFWIYVLMTLISALALLAAGMSAFDALCHAFTALSTG
;
A
#
# COMPACT_ATOMS: atom_id res chain seq x y z
N MET A 1 -12.55 20.36 15.06
CA MET A 1 -11.65 19.19 14.99
C MET A 1 -12.45 18.07 14.38
N SER A 2 -12.20 17.74 13.13
CA SER A 2 -12.99 16.74 12.43
C SER A 2 -12.15 15.47 12.21
N TYR A 3 -12.12 14.60 13.21
CA TYR A 3 -11.53 13.27 13.07
C TYR A 3 -12.26 12.43 12.02
N THR A 4 -13.48 12.83 11.64
CA THR A 4 -14.31 12.17 10.62
C THR A 4 -13.59 12.08 9.28
N SER A 5 -12.91 13.13 8.83
CA SER A 5 -12.14 13.14 7.59
C SER A 5 -10.97 12.14 7.60
N VAL A 6 -10.31 11.97 8.76
CA VAL A 6 -9.23 10.97 8.92
C VAL A 6 -9.76 9.56 8.76
N PHE A 7 -10.87 9.23 9.45
CA PHE A 7 -11.49 7.91 9.36
C PHE A 7 -12.08 7.64 7.97
N HIS A 8 -12.61 8.68 7.30
CA HIS A 8 -13.06 8.56 5.92
C HIS A 8 -11.92 8.14 4.97
N CYS A 9 -10.79 8.82 5.05
CA CYS A 9 -9.62 8.48 4.22
C CYS A 9 -9.04 7.10 4.57
N LEU A 10 -8.98 6.74 5.86
CA LEU A 10 -8.57 5.39 6.28
C LEU A 10 -9.52 4.33 5.75
N GLY A 11 -10.84 4.58 5.76
CA GLY A 11 -11.83 3.68 5.19
C GLY A 11 -11.55 3.38 3.72
N TRP A 12 -11.32 4.40 2.90
CA TRP A 12 -10.98 4.22 1.49
C TRP A 12 -9.63 3.53 1.28
N ALA A 13 -8.65 3.79 2.12
CA ALA A 13 -7.36 3.08 2.07
C ALA A 13 -7.53 1.57 2.34
N VAL A 14 -8.40 1.19 3.30
CA VAL A 14 -8.72 -0.21 3.58
C VAL A 14 -9.51 -0.84 2.43
N VAL A 15 -10.43 -0.11 1.78
CA VAL A 15 -11.14 -0.59 0.57
C VAL A 15 -10.15 -0.87 -0.56
N LEU A 16 -9.18 0.01 -0.79
CA LEU A 16 -8.14 -0.20 -1.79
C LEU A 16 -7.28 -1.44 -1.45
N LEU A 17 -6.90 -1.59 -0.18
CA LEU A 17 -6.17 -2.78 0.29
C LEU A 17 -6.99 -4.06 0.07
N ALA A 18 -8.29 -4.04 0.36
CA ALA A 18 -9.20 -5.16 0.12
C ALA A 18 -9.26 -5.54 -1.38
N ALA A 19 -9.29 -4.54 -2.26
CA ALA A 19 -9.23 -4.77 -3.70
C ALA A 19 -7.90 -5.41 -4.14
N LEU A 20 -6.77 -5.01 -3.54
CA LEU A 20 -5.47 -5.64 -3.81
C LEU A 20 -5.41 -7.10 -3.37
N MET A 21 -6.15 -7.52 -2.34
CA MET A 21 -6.22 -8.93 -1.90
C MET A 21 -6.84 -9.86 -2.96
N ILE A 22 -7.55 -9.32 -3.94
CA ILE A 22 -8.13 -10.10 -5.05
C ILE A 22 -7.01 -10.73 -5.90
N LEU A 23 -5.87 -10.05 -6.06
CA LEU A 23 -4.75 -10.56 -6.86
C LEU A 23 -4.16 -11.85 -6.29
N PRO A 24 -3.74 -11.93 -5.00
CA PRO A 24 -3.29 -13.19 -4.42
C PRO A 24 -4.41 -14.24 -4.32
N ALA A 25 -5.69 -13.85 -4.18
CA ALA A 25 -6.80 -14.82 -4.25
C ALA A 25 -6.87 -15.49 -5.62
N LEU A 26 -6.76 -14.72 -6.70
CA LEU A 26 -6.71 -15.25 -8.07
C LEU A 26 -5.46 -16.12 -8.30
N THR A 27 -4.30 -15.68 -7.82
CA THR A 27 -3.06 -16.45 -7.92
C THR A 27 -3.20 -17.80 -7.21
N ALA A 28 -3.73 -17.83 -5.99
CA ALA A 28 -3.98 -19.08 -5.27
C ALA A 28 -4.97 -20.00 -6.01
N MET A 29 -5.99 -19.41 -6.66
CA MET A 29 -6.95 -20.16 -7.45
C MET A 29 -6.31 -20.80 -8.69
N LEU A 30 -5.43 -20.08 -9.39
CA LEU A 30 -4.69 -20.56 -10.55
C LEU A 30 -3.68 -21.66 -10.16
N ASP A 31 -3.10 -21.58 -8.97
CA ASP A 31 -2.20 -22.58 -8.39
C ASP A 31 -2.93 -23.83 -7.83
N GLY A 32 -4.27 -23.85 -7.91
CA GLY A 32 -5.10 -24.96 -7.41
C GLY A 32 -5.29 -24.97 -5.88
N ASN A 33 -4.75 -23.99 -5.16
CA ASN A 33 -4.90 -23.87 -3.70
C ASN A 33 -6.20 -23.12 -3.33
N THR A 34 -7.32 -23.83 -3.43
CA THR A 34 -8.65 -23.28 -3.18
C THR A 34 -8.83 -22.77 -1.75
N ALA A 35 -8.22 -23.43 -0.75
CA ALA A 35 -8.30 -23.01 0.65
C ALA A 35 -7.66 -21.63 0.84
N LEU A 36 -6.48 -21.41 0.27
CA LEU A 36 -5.79 -20.12 0.33
C LEU A 36 -6.53 -19.03 -0.47
N ALA A 37 -7.12 -19.39 -1.62
CA ALA A 37 -7.95 -18.49 -2.41
C ALA A 37 -9.15 -17.98 -1.59
N TRP A 38 -9.84 -18.86 -0.88
CA TRP A 38 -10.94 -18.48 0.02
C TRP A 38 -10.47 -17.64 1.20
N THR A 39 -9.29 -17.92 1.76
CA THR A 39 -8.70 -17.12 2.84
C THR A 39 -8.49 -15.66 2.39
N PHE A 40 -7.89 -15.44 1.22
CA PHE A 40 -7.72 -14.09 0.67
C PHE A 40 -9.05 -13.44 0.30
N ALA A 41 -9.98 -14.17 -0.31
CA ALA A 41 -11.30 -13.66 -0.68
C ALA A 41 -12.11 -13.24 0.56
N ALA A 42 -12.15 -14.08 1.59
CA ALA A 42 -12.83 -13.76 2.86
C ALA A 42 -12.19 -12.55 3.56
N SER A 43 -10.85 -12.47 3.55
CA SER A 43 -10.11 -11.33 4.10
C SER A 43 -10.41 -10.04 3.32
N ALA A 44 -10.53 -10.13 1.99
CA ALA A 44 -10.92 -9.00 1.15
C ALA A 44 -12.34 -8.51 1.47
N VAL A 45 -13.30 -9.43 1.61
CA VAL A 45 -14.69 -9.10 1.98
C VAL A 45 -14.75 -8.46 3.36
N LEU A 46 -14.05 -9.03 4.35
CA LEU A 46 -13.98 -8.51 5.72
C LEU A 46 -13.39 -7.10 5.73
N SER A 47 -12.23 -6.93 5.10
CA SER A 47 -11.55 -5.63 5.01
C SER A 47 -12.40 -4.60 4.26
N GLY A 48 -13.01 -5.00 3.14
CA GLY A 48 -13.92 -4.16 2.37
C GLY A 48 -15.15 -3.73 3.17
N PHE A 49 -15.73 -4.64 3.95
CA PHE A 49 -16.87 -4.33 4.82
C PHE A 49 -16.53 -3.25 5.86
N PHE A 50 -15.41 -3.41 6.57
CA PHE A 50 -14.96 -2.39 7.52
C PHE A 50 -14.54 -1.09 6.84
N GLY A 51 -13.82 -1.19 5.71
CA GLY A 51 -13.40 -0.02 4.94
C GLY A 51 -14.58 0.82 4.45
N VAL A 52 -15.57 0.19 3.82
CA VAL A 52 -16.80 0.85 3.37
C VAL A 52 -17.59 1.37 4.59
N GLY A 53 -17.69 0.60 5.67
CA GLY A 53 -18.34 1.02 6.90
C GLY A 53 -17.73 2.31 7.45
N PHE A 54 -16.42 2.41 7.57
CA PHE A 54 -15.73 3.64 8.00
C PHE A 54 -15.93 4.79 7.02
N ALA A 55 -15.82 4.54 5.72
CA ALA A 55 -16.01 5.56 4.69
C ALA A 55 -17.45 6.11 4.66
N MET A 56 -18.45 5.26 4.88
CA MET A 56 -19.87 5.68 4.88
C MET A 56 -20.32 6.29 6.21
N ALA A 57 -19.75 5.85 7.35
CA ALA A 57 -20.07 6.39 8.67
C ALA A 57 -19.45 7.79 8.89
N THR A 58 -18.55 8.21 8.02
CA THR A 58 -17.80 9.47 8.13
C THR A 58 -17.91 10.27 6.83
N THR A 59 -17.84 11.59 6.94
CA THR A 59 -17.88 12.48 5.77
C THR A 59 -16.57 13.22 5.64
N LEU A 60 -16.17 13.47 4.40
CA LEU A 60 -15.08 14.40 4.11
C LEU A 60 -15.64 15.83 4.28
N GLU A 61 -15.31 16.48 5.38
CA GLU A 61 -15.71 17.87 5.55
C GLU A 61 -14.89 18.78 4.62
N PRO A 62 -15.55 19.77 3.98
CA PRO A 62 -14.85 20.77 3.19
C PRO A 62 -14.00 21.65 4.12
N GLY A 63 -12.72 21.39 4.17
CA GLY A 63 -11.74 22.08 4.97
C GLY A 63 -10.38 21.42 4.82
N GLU A 64 -9.33 22.17 4.94
CA GLU A 64 -7.98 21.62 4.91
C GLU A 64 -7.77 20.69 6.12
N PHE A 65 -7.18 19.54 5.90
CA PHE A 65 -6.62 18.74 6.99
C PHE A 65 -5.70 19.63 7.81
N GLY A 66 -6.01 19.84 9.08
CA GLY A 66 -5.11 20.54 9.98
C GLY A 66 -3.81 19.76 10.17
N LYS A 67 -2.75 20.40 10.63
CA LYS A 67 -1.45 19.74 10.87
C LYS A 67 -1.58 18.50 11.76
N ARG A 68 -2.43 18.59 12.79
CA ARG A 68 -2.64 17.52 13.76
C ARG A 68 -3.35 16.31 13.13
N GLU A 69 -4.38 16.55 12.33
CA GLU A 69 -5.12 15.52 11.61
C GLU A 69 -4.23 14.82 10.57
N SER A 70 -3.36 15.56 9.89
CA SER A 70 -2.39 14.99 8.95
C SER A 70 -1.39 14.08 9.64
N PHE A 71 -0.82 14.47 10.78
CA PHE A 71 0.09 13.61 11.54
C PHE A 71 -0.63 12.36 12.09
N MET A 72 -1.85 12.52 12.59
CA MET A 72 -2.64 11.40 13.07
C MET A 72 -2.95 10.41 11.94
N PHE A 73 -3.35 10.90 10.77
CA PHE A 73 -3.56 10.06 9.59
C PHE A 73 -2.30 9.29 9.19
N MET A 74 -1.14 9.96 9.17
CA MET A 74 0.13 9.32 8.83
C MET A 74 0.49 8.15 9.76
N VAL A 75 0.25 8.29 11.06
CA VAL A 75 0.53 7.20 12.01
C VAL A 75 -0.51 6.10 11.88
N LEU A 76 -1.80 6.47 11.81
CA LEU A 76 -2.89 5.50 11.80
C LEU A 76 -2.93 4.68 10.51
N ILE A 77 -2.57 5.25 9.36
CA ILE A 77 -2.62 4.52 8.09
C ILE A 77 -1.70 3.30 8.10
N TRP A 78 -0.48 3.42 8.65
CA TRP A 78 0.45 2.30 8.78
C TRP A 78 -0.10 1.19 9.68
N LEU A 79 -0.63 1.55 10.85
CA LEU A 79 -1.17 0.60 11.81
C LEU A 79 -2.44 -0.08 11.27
N VAL A 80 -3.35 0.68 10.69
CA VAL A 80 -4.61 0.17 10.17
C VAL A 80 -4.36 -0.74 8.97
N LEU A 81 -3.56 -0.31 7.99
CA LEU A 81 -3.25 -1.15 6.84
C LEU A 81 -2.49 -2.42 7.24
N ALA A 82 -1.54 -2.34 8.19
CA ALA A 82 -0.84 -3.53 8.68
C ALA A 82 -1.79 -4.51 9.35
N LEU A 83 -2.75 -4.02 10.15
CA LEU A 83 -3.73 -4.86 10.84
C LEU A 83 -4.59 -5.65 9.82
N PHE A 84 -5.14 -4.97 8.81
CA PHE A 84 -5.94 -5.64 7.79
C PHE A 84 -5.11 -6.53 6.86
N SER A 85 -3.87 -6.13 6.54
CA SER A 85 -2.93 -6.92 5.74
C SER A 85 -2.49 -8.22 6.43
N ALA A 86 -2.44 -8.23 7.75
CA ALA A 86 -2.11 -9.39 8.56
C ALA A 86 -3.21 -10.47 8.54
N VAL A 87 -4.47 -10.10 8.28
CA VAL A 87 -5.60 -11.02 8.31
C VAL A 87 -5.39 -12.24 7.39
N PRO A 88 -5.13 -12.08 6.07
CA PRO A 88 -4.93 -13.23 5.21
C PRO A 88 -3.66 -14.01 5.57
N LEU A 89 -2.60 -13.36 6.06
CA LEU A 89 -1.39 -14.05 6.49
C LEU A 89 -1.63 -14.94 7.72
N HIS A 90 -2.41 -14.46 8.68
CA HIS A 90 -2.74 -15.24 9.87
C HIS A 90 -3.61 -16.45 9.52
N PHE A 91 -4.67 -16.25 8.76
CA PHE A 91 -5.60 -17.33 8.41
C PHE A 91 -5.12 -18.26 7.31
N SER A 92 -3.99 -17.93 6.66
CA SER A 92 -3.32 -18.84 5.71
C SER A 92 -2.68 -20.06 6.37
N GLY A 93 -2.47 -20.01 7.70
CA GLY A 93 -1.80 -21.08 8.46
C GLY A 93 -0.27 -21.07 8.38
N PHE A 94 0.34 -20.13 7.63
CA PHE A 94 1.80 -19.99 7.54
C PHE A 94 2.41 -19.18 8.69
N SER A 95 1.63 -18.34 9.36
CA SER A 95 2.06 -17.65 10.57
C SER A 95 1.59 -18.44 11.80
N GLY A 96 2.51 -18.80 12.69
CA GLY A 96 2.21 -19.53 13.92
C GLY A 96 1.37 -18.70 14.91
N HIS A 97 1.62 -17.39 14.97
CA HIS A 97 0.95 -16.46 15.87
C HIS A 97 0.40 -15.22 15.11
N PRO A 98 -0.68 -14.58 15.61
CA PRO A 98 -1.18 -13.33 15.02
C PRO A 98 -0.13 -12.22 14.99
N ILE A 99 0.80 -12.21 15.95
CA ILE A 99 1.90 -11.24 16.02
C ILE A 99 2.86 -11.43 14.86
N ASP A 100 3.14 -12.68 14.45
CA ASP A 100 4.00 -12.97 13.30
C ASP A 100 3.38 -12.48 12.00
N ALA A 101 2.07 -12.70 11.81
CA ALA A 101 1.33 -12.16 10.67
C ALA A 101 1.33 -10.62 10.64
N PHE A 102 1.19 -9.99 11.79
CA PHE A 102 1.26 -8.54 11.91
C PHE A 102 2.68 -8.03 11.62
N PHE A 103 3.71 -8.72 12.11
CA PHE A 103 5.11 -8.40 11.82
C PHE A 103 5.40 -8.47 10.33
N GLU A 104 5.00 -9.55 9.65
CA GLU A 104 5.14 -9.69 8.19
C GLU A 104 4.43 -8.57 7.43
N ALA A 105 3.19 -8.25 7.84
CA ALA A 105 2.40 -7.20 7.21
C ALA A 105 3.03 -5.81 7.37
N ILE A 106 3.45 -5.44 8.59
CA ILE A 106 4.07 -4.13 8.84
C ILE A 106 5.45 -4.05 8.20
N SER A 107 6.24 -5.13 8.24
CA SER A 107 7.54 -5.22 7.57
C SER A 107 7.41 -5.04 6.06
N GLY A 108 6.41 -5.68 5.44
CA GLY A 108 6.10 -5.48 4.02
C GLY A 108 5.71 -4.03 3.73
N LEU A 109 4.70 -3.50 4.41
CA LEU A 109 4.21 -2.13 4.20
C LEU A 109 5.28 -1.06 4.42
N THR A 110 6.13 -1.20 5.44
CA THR A 110 7.22 -0.24 5.70
C THR A 110 8.44 -0.47 4.81
N THR A 111 8.35 -1.39 3.85
CA THR A 111 9.45 -1.75 2.95
C THR A 111 10.72 -2.22 3.66
N THR A 112 10.59 -2.73 4.89
CA THR A 112 11.70 -3.24 5.71
C THR A 112 12.24 -4.56 5.17
N GLY A 113 11.36 -5.42 4.59
CA GLY A 113 11.72 -6.70 4.01
C GLY A 113 12.09 -7.80 5.02
N ALA A 114 12.09 -7.51 6.33
CA ALA A 114 12.35 -8.51 7.35
C ALA A 114 11.21 -9.55 7.39
N THR A 115 11.56 -10.82 7.65
CA THR A 115 10.60 -11.91 7.69
C THR A 115 10.84 -12.83 8.88
N VAL A 116 9.74 -13.37 9.42
CA VAL A 116 9.74 -14.46 10.40
C VAL A 116 9.45 -15.82 9.75
N PHE A 117 9.21 -15.87 8.44
CA PHE A 117 9.02 -17.11 7.71
C PHE A 117 10.37 -17.75 7.42
N GLU A 118 10.51 -19.04 7.75
CA GLU A 118 11.79 -19.75 7.68
C GLU A 118 12.14 -20.20 6.26
N GLU A 119 11.16 -20.56 5.42
CA GLU A 119 11.36 -21.12 4.07
C GLU A 119 10.52 -20.37 3.03
N LEU A 120 11.02 -19.22 2.55
CA LEU A 120 10.29 -18.42 1.55
C LEU A 120 10.18 -19.14 0.19
N ASP A 121 11.21 -19.89 -0.22
CA ASP A 121 11.24 -20.55 -1.52
C ASP A 121 10.17 -21.66 -1.67
N GLY A 122 9.70 -22.21 -0.55
CA GLY A 122 8.64 -23.20 -0.51
C GLY A 122 7.23 -22.65 -0.32
N MET A 123 7.08 -21.33 -0.22
CA MET A 123 5.78 -20.71 0.04
C MET A 123 4.89 -20.65 -1.21
N PRO A 124 3.56 -20.77 -1.03
CA PRO A 124 2.62 -20.57 -2.12
C PRO A 124 2.81 -19.23 -2.83
N PRO A 125 2.74 -19.17 -4.16
CA PRO A 125 2.89 -17.94 -4.94
C PRO A 125 1.99 -16.80 -4.47
N ALA A 126 0.78 -17.09 -3.98
CA ALA A 126 -0.14 -16.09 -3.47
C ALA A 126 0.40 -15.35 -2.22
N ILE A 127 1.10 -16.04 -1.32
CA ILE A 127 1.74 -15.42 -0.14
C ILE A 127 2.91 -14.53 -0.58
N LEU A 128 3.74 -15.03 -1.48
CA LEU A 128 4.88 -14.27 -2.02
C LEU A 128 4.41 -13.01 -2.75
N LEU A 129 3.37 -13.13 -3.58
CA LEU A 129 2.76 -11.99 -4.26
C LEU A 129 2.17 -10.99 -3.27
N TRP A 130 1.49 -11.46 -2.21
CA TRP A 130 0.92 -10.55 -1.20
C TRP A 130 2.00 -9.74 -0.49
N ARG A 131 3.09 -10.39 -0.08
CA ARG A 131 4.25 -9.70 0.52
C ARG A 131 4.86 -8.67 -0.43
N ALA A 132 5.06 -9.04 -1.70
CA ALA A 132 5.59 -8.14 -2.72
C ALA A 132 4.66 -6.94 -3.00
N LEU A 133 3.34 -7.15 -3.02
CA LEU A 133 2.34 -6.09 -3.17
C LEU A 133 2.31 -5.14 -1.97
N LEU A 134 2.49 -5.66 -0.75
CA LEU A 134 2.59 -4.82 0.44
C LEU A 134 3.83 -3.92 0.39
N GLN A 135 4.98 -4.46 -0.01
CA GLN A 135 6.21 -3.67 -0.18
C GLN A 135 6.02 -2.61 -1.28
N TRP A 136 5.50 -2.99 -2.43
CA TRP A 136 5.27 -2.09 -3.56
C TRP A 136 4.28 -0.97 -3.21
N GLY A 137 3.14 -1.33 -2.61
CA GLY A 137 2.12 -0.37 -2.18
C GLY A 137 2.61 0.52 -1.04
N GLY A 138 3.37 -0.05 -0.09
CA GLY A 138 3.98 0.69 1.01
C GLY A 138 5.03 1.70 0.56
N GLY A 139 5.86 1.34 -0.42
CA GLY A 139 6.81 2.25 -1.05
C GLY A 139 6.12 3.44 -1.71
N LEU A 140 5.06 3.18 -2.49
CA LEU A 140 4.24 4.23 -3.09
C LEU A 140 3.58 5.12 -2.02
N LEU A 141 3.01 4.50 -0.98
CA LEU A 141 2.39 5.21 0.13
C LEU A 141 3.39 6.13 0.84
N SER A 142 4.62 5.67 1.08
CA SER A 142 5.69 6.46 1.68
C SER A 142 5.99 7.72 0.87
N ILE A 143 6.09 7.59 -0.45
CA ILE A 143 6.34 8.73 -1.36
C ILE A 143 5.18 9.73 -1.29
N VAL A 144 3.94 9.26 -1.39
CA VAL A 144 2.74 10.12 -1.34
C VAL A 144 2.63 10.85 -0.01
N LEU A 145 2.86 10.15 1.12
CA LEU A 145 2.85 10.75 2.44
C LEU A 145 3.96 11.78 2.62
N ALA A 146 5.18 11.51 2.13
CA ALA A 146 6.28 12.44 2.18
C ALA A 146 5.98 13.74 1.42
N VAL A 147 5.46 13.64 0.20
CA VAL A 147 5.06 14.80 -0.61
C VAL A 147 3.95 15.59 0.08
N SER A 148 2.96 14.90 0.63
CA SER A 148 1.85 15.51 1.36
C SER A 148 2.35 16.26 2.60
N LEU A 149 3.27 15.65 3.38
CA LEU A 149 3.82 16.24 4.60
C LEU A 149 4.61 17.51 4.31
N VAL A 150 5.52 17.45 3.33
CA VAL A 150 6.34 18.61 2.92
C VAL A 150 5.44 19.78 2.52
N SER A 151 4.34 19.50 1.82
CA SER A 151 3.36 20.51 1.40
C SER A 151 2.64 21.19 2.58
N HIS A 152 2.41 20.45 3.68
CA HIS A 152 1.70 20.98 4.87
C HIS A 152 2.61 21.70 5.86
N LEU A 153 3.88 21.33 5.93
CA LEU A 153 4.79 21.91 6.94
C LEU A 153 5.34 23.29 6.56
N GLY A 154 5.28 23.69 5.29
CA GLY A 154 5.80 24.99 4.84
C GLY A 154 7.29 25.21 5.18
N ILE A 155 8.07 24.11 5.32
CA ILE A 155 9.48 24.16 5.73
C ILE A 155 10.31 24.77 4.61
N GLY A 156 11.23 25.66 4.96
CA GLY A 156 12.11 26.40 4.05
C GLY A 156 12.88 25.50 3.07
N GLY A 157 12.54 25.57 1.86
CA GLY A 157 12.88 24.72 0.69
C GLY A 157 11.66 24.54 -0.20
N MET A 158 10.47 24.84 0.32
CA MET A 158 9.20 24.78 -0.41
C MET A 158 9.21 25.69 -1.65
N GLU A 159 9.88 26.83 -1.63
CA GLU A 159 10.01 27.71 -2.80
C GLU A 159 10.79 27.01 -3.94
N ALA A 160 11.85 26.27 -3.60
CA ALA A 160 12.59 25.49 -4.60
C ALA A 160 11.78 24.27 -5.09
N PHE A 161 11.05 23.58 -4.21
CA PHE A 161 10.17 22.47 -4.57
C PHE A 161 8.92 22.97 -5.32
N GLN A 162 8.31 24.06 -4.90
CA GLN A 162 7.20 24.70 -5.60
C GLN A 162 7.60 25.28 -6.95
N SER A 163 8.86 25.71 -7.13
CA SER A 163 9.37 26.15 -8.41
C SER A 163 9.68 24.99 -9.38
N ALA A 164 9.92 23.78 -8.85
CA ALA A 164 10.14 22.58 -9.64
C ALA A 164 8.83 21.88 -10.06
N LEU A 165 7.70 22.19 -9.37
CA LEU A 165 6.40 21.69 -9.77
C LEU A 165 5.86 22.44 -10.99
N PRO A 166 5.21 21.76 -11.96
CA PRO A 166 4.59 22.42 -13.09
C PRO A 166 3.63 23.52 -12.63
N ARG A 167 3.88 24.76 -13.02
CA ARG A 167 3.01 25.91 -12.71
C ARG A 167 1.77 25.84 -13.59
N GLY A 168 0.78 25.07 -13.18
CA GLY A 168 -0.58 25.24 -13.69
C GLY A 168 -1.18 26.52 -13.07
N GLU A 169 -1.38 27.54 -13.87
CA GLU A 169 -2.02 28.78 -13.45
C GLU A 169 -3.43 28.46 -12.92
N GLY A 170 -3.68 28.75 -11.62
CA GLY A 170 -5.00 28.66 -11.01
C GLY A 170 -5.36 27.40 -10.22
N ALA A 171 -4.50 26.35 -10.16
CA ALA A 171 -4.80 25.17 -9.38
C ALA A 171 -4.61 25.39 -7.86
N SER A 172 -5.59 24.96 -7.04
CA SER A 172 -5.50 24.96 -5.58
C SER A 172 -4.39 24.02 -5.10
N LEU A 173 -3.81 24.25 -3.92
CA LEU A 173 -2.76 23.42 -3.34
C LEU A 173 -3.12 21.92 -3.29
N PRO A 174 -4.34 21.52 -2.87
CA PRO A 174 -4.76 20.11 -2.92
C PRO A 174 -4.76 19.51 -4.33
N ALA A 175 -5.16 20.25 -5.33
CA ALA A 175 -5.15 19.77 -6.72
C ALA A 175 -3.72 19.52 -7.23
N ARG A 176 -2.76 20.35 -6.84
CA ARG A 176 -1.35 20.16 -7.19
C ARG A 176 -0.74 18.94 -6.52
N ILE A 177 -1.06 18.70 -5.24
CA ILE A 177 -0.62 17.50 -4.51
C ILE A 177 -1.16 16.24 -5.19
N LEU A 178 -2.45 16.24 -5.55
CA LEU A 178 -3.06 15.10 -6.24
C LEU A 178 -2.42 14.85 -7.60
N GLN A 179 -2.17 15.90 -8.37
CA GLN A 179 -1.51 15.79 -9.67
C GLN A 179 -0.09 15.23 -9.54
N THR A 180 0.70 15.76 -8.57
CA THR A 180 2.05 15.26 -8.29
C THR A 180 2.02 13.78 -7.87
N ALA A 181 1.06 13.37 -7.03
CA ALA A 181 0.89 11.98 -6.63
C ALA A 181 0.55 11.07 -7.82
N GLN A 182 -0.28 11.54 -8.75
CA GLN A 182 -0.59 10.82 -10.00
C GLN A 182 0.62 10.69 -10.90
N ASP A 183 1.40 11.76 -11.08
CA ASP A 183 2.61 11.73 -11.91
C ASP A 183 3.64 10.76 -11.31
N LEU A 184 3.85 10.81 -9.99
CA LEU A 184 4.73 9.88 -9.28
C LEU A 184 4.25 8.43 -9.39
N PHE A 185 2.94 8.19 -9.31
CA PHE A 185 2.36 6.86 -9.51
C PHE A 185 2.71 6.30 -10.89
N TRP A 186 2.53 7.07 -11.96
CA TRP A 186 2.84 6.61 -13.31
C TRP A 186 4.34 6.36 -13.53
N ILE A 187 5.19 7.21 -12.95
CA ILE A 187 6.65 6.99 -12.98
C ILE A 187 6.98 5.69 -12.23
N TYR A 188 6.38 5.47 -11.06
CA TYR A 188 6.58 4.27 -10.26
C TYR A 188 6.15 3.00 -11.00
N VAL A 189 5.00 3.02 -11.66
CA VAL A 189 4.52 1.92 -12.50
C VAL A 189 5.45 1.67 -13.69
N LEU A 190 5.89 2.73 -14.37
CA LEU A 190 6.82 2.61 -15.51
C LEU A 190 8.15 1.99 -15.08
N MET A 191 8.72 2.45 -13.98
CA MET A 191 9.97 1.90 -13.44
C MET A 191 9.82 0.44 -13.00
N THR A 192 8.66 0.08 -12.43
CA THR A 192 8.32 -1.32 -12.11
C THR A 192 8.33 -2.19 -13.37
N LEU A 193 7.70 -1.71 -14.44
CA LEU A 193 7.65 -2.43 -15.72
C LEU A 193 9.04 -2.61 -16.33
N ILE A 194 9.84 -1.57 -16.33
CA ILE A 194 11.23 -1.63 -16.82
C ILE A 194 12.04 -2.66 -16.01
N SER A 195 11.91 -2.63 -14.67
CA SER A 195 12.59 -3.57 -13.78
C SER A 195 12.14 -5.00 -14.05
N ALA A 196 10.83 -5.24 -14.17
CA ALA A 196 10.28 -6.57 -14.45
C ALA A 196 10.78 -7.10 -15.81
N LEU A 197 10.78 -6.26 -16.86
CA LEU A 197 11.27 -6.64 -18.18
C LEU A 197 12.78 -6.95 -18.17
N ALA A 198 13.57 -6.20 -17.41
CA ALA A 198 15.00 -6.46 -17.26
C ALA A 198 15.26 -7.80 -16.57
N LEU A 199 14.50 -8.14 -15.51
CA LEU A 199 14.60 -9.41 -14.80
C LEU A 199 14.14 -10.58 -15.68
N LEU A 200 13.07 -10.42 -16.45
CA LEU A 200 12.65 -11.40 -17.46
C LEU A 200 13.73 -11.65 -18.50
N ALA A 201 14.36 -10.58 -19.03
CA ALA A 201 15.45 -10.70 -19.98
C ALA A 201 16.70 -11.36 -19.38
N ALA A 202 16.90 -11.26 -18.06
CA ALA A 202 17.95 -11.96 -17.33
C ALA A 202 17.62 -13.45 -17.08
N GLY A 203 16.44 -13.94 -17.49
CA GLY A 203 16.06 -15.34 -17.42
C GLY A 203 15.20 -15.75 -16.21
N MET A 204 14.69 -14.80 -15.43
CA MET A 204 13.75 -15.10 -14.35
C MET A 204 12.38 -15.53 -14.89
N SER A 205 11.64 -16.33 -14.12
CA SER A 205 10.23 -16.62 -14.44
C SER A 205 9.40 -15.31 -14.41
N ALA A 206 8.29 -15.28 -15.15
CA ALA A 206 7.43 -14.08 -15.18
C ALA A 206 6.89 -13.71 -13.80
N PHE A 207 6.55 -14.69 -12.99
CA PHE A 207 6.07 -14.48 -11.62
C PHE A 207 7.17 -13.90 -10.72
N ASP A 208 8.35 -14.52 -10.72
CA ASP A 208 9.47 -14.07 -9.89
C ASP A 208 9.96 -12.67 -10.33
N ALA A 209 10.05 -12.42 -11.65
CA ALA A 209 10.42 -11.12 -12.18
C ALA A 209 9.46 -10.00 -11.72
N LEU A 210 8.15 -10.29 -11.66
CA LEU A 210 7.16 -9.33 -11.17
C LEU A 210 7.32 -9.08 -9.66
N CYS A 211 7.40 -10.14 -8.85
CA CYS A 211 7.57 -10.02 -7.40
C CYS A 211 8.87 -9.29 -7.04
N HIS A 212 9.98 -9.65 -7.70
CA HIS A 212 11.27 -9.00 -7.47
C HIS A 212 11.29 -7.55 -7.98
N ALA A 213 10.59 -7.22 -9.07
CA ALA A 213 10.44 -5.84 -9.51
C ALA A 213 9.70 -4.99 -8.47
N PHE A 214 8.65 -5.54 -7.85
CA PHE A 214 7.92 -4.88 -6.77
C PHE A 214 8.81 -4.59 -5.57
N THR A 215 9.55 -5.60 -5.11
CA THR A 215 10.42 -5.47 -3.93
C THR A 215 11.65 -4.59 -4.20
N ALA A 216 12.30 -4.76 -5.35
CA ALA A 216 13.47 -3.97 -5.72
C ALA A 216 13.16 -2.47 -5.84
N LEU A 217 12.02 -2.12 -6.45
CA LEU A 217 11.64 -0.71 -6.62
C LEU A 217 11.25 -0.05 -5.30
N SER A 218 10.62 -0.80 -4.40
CA SER A 218 10.27 -0.32 -3.05
C SER A 218 11.45 -0.32 -2.07
N THR A 219 12.61 -0.86 -2.47
CA THR A 219 13.80 -1.05 -1.60
C THR A 219 13.56 -1.96 -0.39
N GLY A 220 12.62 -2.92 -0.53
CA GLY A 220 12.21 -3.88 0.50
C GLY A 220 12.86 -5.25 0.37
#